data_a0e00668013cb5d9f9d7dc2973837259
#
_entry.id   a0e00668013cb5d9f9d7dc2973837259
#
_cell.length_a   1.000
_cell.length_b   1.000
_cell.length_c   1.000
_cell.angle_alpha   90.00
_cell.angle_beta   90.00
_cell.angle_gamma   90.00
#
_symmetry.space_group_name_H-M   'P 1'
#
loop_
_entity.id
_entity.type
_entity.pdbx_description
1 polymer ?
#
loop_
_entity_poly.entity_id
_entity_poly.type
_entity_poly.pdbx_seq_one_letter_code
_entity_poly.pdbx_strand_id
1 'polypeptide(L)'
;MSAAEGRSRPRLNGSADIKTLRRYFIGGSDARIIMGDDEPALIRLWREKRGEVEPEDLSGNLVVQLGLATEDLNRRWYEASTGQVVTDVQKRVRHPALRWMGATLDGRVEGSDAVFEAKFMLPWSFSEEAAAEKYMPQLQHNMWVVAARTAVLSVITGGGKWVEILAHADPLYQHLIVTAERQNLRSAVTIRC
;
A
#
# COMPACT_ATOMS: atom_id res chain seq x y z
N MET A 1 46.82 -20.23 -19.40
CA MET A 1 45.76 -20.75 -18.53
C MET A 1 45.41 -19.62 -17.56
N SER A 2 44.38 -18.88 -17.84
CA SER A 2 43.96 -17.73 -17.02
C SER A 2 42.61 -18.08 -16.41
N ALA A 3 42.58 -18.11 -15.07
CA ALA A 3 41.38 -18.36 -14.29
C ALA A 3 40.50 -17.08 -14.24
N ALA A 4 39.29 -17.15 -14.76
CA ALA A 4 38.30 -16.09 -14.64
C ALA A 4 37.68 -16.16 -13.25
N GLU A 5 38.03 -15.19 -12.40
CA GLU A 5 37.38 -14.96 -11.10
C GLU A 5 35.94 -14.47 -11.34
N GLY A 6 34.97 -15.32 -11.05
CA GLY A 6 33.57 -15.01 -11.00
C GLY A 6 33.28 -14.06 -9.83
N ARG A 7 33.02 -12.77 -10.13
CA ARG A 7 32.52 -11.82 -9.12
C ARG A 7 31.09 -12.22 -8.75
N SER A 8 30.92 -12.80 -7.57
CA SER A 8 29.62 -13.04 -6.95
C SER A 8 28.93 -11.69 -6.68
N ARG A 9 27.74 -11.49 -7.26
CA ARG A 9 26.88 -10.35 -6.92
C ARG A 9 26.46 -10.44 -5.45
N PRO A 10 26.55 -9.37 -4.65
CA PRO A 10 26.11 -9.40 -3.26
C PRO A 10 24.61 -9.71 -3.20
N ARG A 11 24.21 -10.69 -2.38
CA ARG A 11 22.82 -10.94 -2.04
C ARG A 11 22.35 -9.77 -1.17
N LEU A 12 21.45 -8.97 -1.68
CA LEU A 12 20.81 -7.87 -0.97
C LEU A 12 20.01 -8.43 0.22
N ASN A 13 20.31 -7.98 1.43
CA ASN A 13 19.56 -8.32 2.64
C ASN A 13 18.16 -7.67 2.55
N GLY A 14 17.13 -8.46 2.25
CA GLY A 14 15.83 -7.98 1.76
C GLY A 14 15.05 -7.00 2.66
N SER A 15 15.27 -6.97 3.98
CA SER A 15 14.47 -6.11 4.88
C SER A 15 15.03 -4.69 5.03
N ALA A 16 16.35 -4.51 5.07
CA ALA A 16 16.99 -3.19 5.16
C ALA A 16 16.80 -2.37 3.88
N ASP A 17 16.88 -3.02 2.70
CA ASP A 17 16.65 -2.39 1.40
C ASP A 17 15.20 -1.90 1.22
N ILE A 18 14.23 -2.62 1.78
CA ILE A 18 12.81 -2.27 1.67
C ILE A 18 12.50 -0.96 2.40
N LYS A 19 12.97 -0.83 3.64
CA LYS A 19 12.78 0.39 4.45
C LYS A 19 13.44 1.60 3.79
N THR A 20 14.65 1.43 3.29
CA THR A 20 15.39 2.49 2.58
C THR A 20 14.70 2.91 1.29
N LEU A 21 14.16 1.97 0.52
CA LEU A 21 13.45 2.27 -0.73
C LEU A 21 12.12 3.01 -0.50
N ARG A 22 11.40 2.76 0.60
CA ARG A 22 10.13 3.45 0.92
C ARG A 22 10.30 4.95 1.17
N ARG A 23 11.48 5.43 1.51
CA ARG A 23 11.77 6.88 1.66
C ARG A 23 11.67 7.64 0.34
N TYR A 24 11.88 6.95 -0.80
CA TYR A 24 12.00 7.59 -2.11
C TYR A 24 10.71 7.59 -2.95
N PHE A 25 9.61 7.10 -2.39
CA PHE A 25 8.31 7.15 -3.08
C PHE A 25 7.15 7.22 -2.09
N ILE A 26 6.03 7.72 -2.58
CA ILE A 26 4.75 7.68 -1.88
C ILE A 26 4.03 6.39 -2.27
N GLY A 27 3.60 5.61 -1.29
CA GLY A 27 2.82 4.38 -1.47
C GLY A 27 1.35 4.58 -1.10
N GLY A 28 0.52 3.57 -1.37
CA GLY A 28 -0.91 3.65 -1.07
C GLY A 28 -1.23 3.87 0.42
N SER A 29 -0.46 3.27 1.33
CA SER A 29 -0.61 3.53 2.77
C SER A 29 -0.24 4.97 3.15
N ASP A 30 0.73 5.57 2.45
CA ASP A 30 1.11 6.97 2.66
C ASP A 30 0.00 7.90 2.15
N ALA A 31 -0.62 7.57 0.99
CA ALA A 31 -1.77 8.29 0.45
C ALA A 31 -2.91 8.39 1.47
N ARG A 32 -3.19 7.30 2.19
CA ARG A 32 -4.20 7.28 3.25
C ARG A 32 -3.88 8.25 4.39
N ILE A 33 -2.61 8.40 4.76
CA ILE A 33 -2.19 9.37 5.79
C ILE A 33 -2.28 10.79 5.24
N ILE A 34 -1.84 11.02 4.00
CA ILE A 34 -1.83 12.35 3.37
C ILE A 34 -3.24 12.89 3.16
N MET A 35 -4.21 12.02 2.88
CA MET A 35 -5.61 12.40 2.65
C MET A 35 -6.47 12.36 3.91
N GLY A 36 -5.92 11.92 5.03
CA GLY A 36 -6.60 11.92 6.34
C GLY A 36 -6.38 13.22 7.11
N ASP A 37 -7.00 13.30 8.28
CA ASP A 37 -7.00 14.47 9.20
C ASP A 37 -6.11 14.25 10.43
N ASP A 38 -5.30 13.18 10.45
CA ASP A 38 -4.33 12.94 11.52
C ASP A 38 -3.04 13.73 11.25
N GLU A 39 -3.00 14.99 11.69
CA GLU A 39 -1.85 15.86 11.53
C GLU A 39 -0.56 15.28 12.16
N PRO A 40 -0.56 14.70 13.36
CA PRO A 40 0.60 14.00 13.92
C PRO A 40 1.14 12.90 13.03
N ALA A 41 0.27 12.06 12.46
CA ALA A 41 0.67 11.00 11.53
C ALA A 41 1.27 11.58 10.23
N LEU A 42 0.70 12.67 9.71
CA LEU A 42 1.21 13.36 8.53
C LEU A 42 2.60 13.95 8.77
N ILE A 43 2.82 14.64 9.90
CA ILE A 43 4.12 15.20 10.28
C ILE A 43 5.15 14.07 10.43
N ARG A 44 4.76 12.96 11.08
CA ARG A 44 5.64 11.79 11.22
C ARG A 44 6.03 11.21 9.86
N LEU A 45 5.06 10.96 8.96
CA LEU A 45 5.31 10.48 7.61
C LEU A 45 6.30 11.40 6.87
N TRP A 46 6.10 12.69 6.96
CA TRP A 46 6.97 13.69 6.36
C TRP A 46 8.42 13.60 6.88
N ARG A 47 8.61 13.46 8.20
CA ARG A 47 9.93 13.27 8.82
C ARG A 47 10.58 11.95 8.42
N GLU A 48 9.79 10.88 8.30
CA GLU A 48 10.27 9.59 7.80
C GLU A 48 10.76 9.68 6.35
N LYS A 49 10.01 10.34 5.47
CA LYS A 49 10.41 10.54 4.07
C LYS A 49 11.68 11.39 3.94
N ARG A 50 11.93 12.29 4.86
CA ARG A 50 13.18 13.06 4.95
C ARG A 50 14.34 12.27 5.57
N GLY A 51 14.07 11.14 6.17
CA GLY A 51 15.06 10.35 6.90
C GLY A 51 15.46 10.97 8.25
N GLU A 52 14.63 11.83 8.82
CA GLU A 52 14.84 12.45 10.13
C GLU A 52 14.45 11.52 11.28
N VAL A 53 13.52 10.62 11.03
CA VAL A 53 13.11 9.59 11.97
C VAL A 53 13.04 8.24 11.26
N GLU A 54 13.25 7.18 11.99
CA GLU A 54 13.02 5.83 11.47
C GLU A 54 11.52 5.51 11.46
N PRO A 55 11.06 4.67 10.50
CA PRO A 55 9.71 4.15 10.50
C PRO A 55 9.37 3.50 11.84
N GLU A 56 8.11 3.66 12.26
CA GLU A 56 7.64 3.08 13.51
C GLU A 56 7.80 1.57 13.54
N ASP A 57 8.28 1.05 14.66
CA ASP A 57 8.29 -0.38 14.91
C ASP A 57 6.91 -0.83 15.41
N LEU A 58 6.14 -1.42 14.50
CA LEU A 58 4.80 -1.94 14.77
C LEU A 58 4.80 -3.43 15.15
N SER A 59 5.96 -4.03 15.43
CA SER A 59 6.07 -5.45 15.81
C SER A 59 5.33 -5.78 17.10
N GLY A 60 5.23 -4.81 18.03
CA GLY A 60 4.45 -4.92 19.25
C GLY A 60 2.95 -4.60 19.12
N ASN A 61 2.47 -4.19 17.94
CA ASN A 61 1.07 -3.88 17.73
C ASN A 61 0.30 -5.11 17.23
N LEU A 62 -0.45 -5.75 18.11
CA LEU A 62 -1.18 -6.99 17.80
C LEU A 62 -2.15 -6.84 16.62
N VAL A 63 -2.83 -5.71 16.49
CA VAL A 63 -3.77 -5.49 15.37
C VAL A 63 -3.04 -5.47 14.02
N VAL A 64 -1.87 -4.83 13.98
CA VAL A 64 -1.01 -4.84 12.78
C VAL A 64 -0.49 -6.24 12.49
N GLN A 65 -0.07 -6.98 13.53
CA GLN A 65 0.39 -8.36 13.36
C GLN A 65 -0.73 -9.30 12.89
N LEU A 66 -1.96 -9.12 13.39
CA LEU A 66 -3.14 -9.84 12.89
C LEU A 66 -3.42 -9.50 11.42
N GLY A 67 -3.29 -8.24 11.02
CA GLY A 67 -3.39 -7.82 9.62
C GLY A 67 -2.42 -8.56 8.73
N LEU A 68 -1.14 -8.59 9.11
CA LEU A 68 -0.09 -9.29 8.37
C LEU A 68 -0.33 -10.81 8.31
N ALA A 69 -0.68 -11.42 9.45
CA ALA A 69 -0.90 -12.86 9.54
C ALA A 69 -2.13 -13.33 8.76
N THR A 70 -3.14 -12.47 8.62
CA THR A 70 -4.40 -12.80 7.93
C THR A 70 -4.40 -12.42 6.45
N GLU A 71 -3.40 -11.77 5.91
CA GLU A 71 -3.35 -11.32 4.52
C GLU A 71 -3.46 -12.49 3.52
N ASP A 72 -2.65 -13.54 3.71
CA ASP A 72 -2.71 -14.73 2.87
C ASP A 72 -4.02 -15.52 3.04
N LEU A 73 -4.54 -15.60 4.28
CA LEU A 73 -5.85 -16.19 4.56
C LEU A 73 -6.96 -15.42 3.84
N ASN A 74 -6.91 -14.09 3.89
CA ASN A 74 -7.89 -13.20 3.26
C ASN A 74 -7.92 -13.41 1.75
N ARG A 75 -6.75 -13.45 1.11
CA ARG A 75 -6.63 -13.72 -0.32
C ARG A 75 -7.23 -15.09 -0.69
N ARG A 76 -6.84 -16.15 0.00
CA ARG A 76 -7.37 -17.51 -0.26
C ARG A 76 -8.87 -17.60 0.00
N TRP A 77 -9.38 -16.88 1.00
CA TRP A 77 -10.80 -16.81 1.29
C TRP A 77 -11.57 -16.12 0.16
N TYR A 78 -11.04 -15.00 -0.34
CA TYR A 78 -11.59 -14.32 -1.49
C TYR A 78 -11.64 -15.25 -2.71
N GLU A 79 -10.52 -15.91 -3.05
CA GLU A 79 -10.43 -16.83 -4.17
C GLU A 79 -11.46 -17.98 -4.06
N ALA A 80 -11.56 -18.58 -2.88
CA ALA A 80 -12.51 -19.67 -2.62
C ALA A 80 -13.98 -19.22 -2.68
N SER A 81 -14.27 -17.99 -2.22
CA SER A 81 -15.64 -17.46 -2.15
C SER A 81 -16.16 -16.94 -3.48
N THR A 82 -15.26 -16.43 -4.33
CA THR A 82 -15.64 -15.77 -5.60
C THR A 82 -15.33 -16.61 -6.83
N GLY A 83 -14.46 -17.61 -6.71
CA GLY A 83 -13.91 -18.36 -7.83
C GLY A 83 -12.91 -17.56 -8.68
N GLN A 84 -12.55 -16.36 -8.28
CA GLN A 84 -11.57 -15.52 -8.96
C GLN A 84 -10.17 -15.83 -8.44
N VAL A 85 -9.15 -15.64 -9.27
CA VAL A 85 -7.74 -15.89 -8.92
C VAL A 85 -7.04 -14.56 -8.69
N VAL A 86 -6.22 -14.46 -7.63
CA VAL A 86 -5.40 -13.30 -7.35
C VAL A 86 -3.96 -13.58 -7.73
N THR A 87 -3.46 -12.79 -8.66
CA THR A 87 -2.07 -12.83 -9.16
C THR A 87 -1.27 -11.63 -8.69
N ASP A 88 -0.01 -11.51 -9.09
CA ASP A 88 0.86 -10.37 -8.77
C ASP A 88 0.96 -10.07 -7.25
N VAL A 89 0.89 -11.09 -6.41
CA VAL A 89 0.93 -10.99 -4.94
C VAL A 89 2.23 -10.33 -4.49
N GLN A 90 2.14 -9.30 -3.63
CA GLN A 90 3.25 -8.50 -3.11
C GLN A 90 4.12 -7.85 -4.20
N LYS A 91 3.54 -7.63 -5.39
CA LYS A 91 4.24 -7.00 -6.50
C LYS A 91 4.44 -5.53 -6.25
N ARG A 92 5.69 -5.08 -6.39
CA ARG A 92 6.05 -3.67 -6.35
C ARG A 92 6.00 -3.06 -7.72
N VAL A 93 5.27 -1.97 -7.83
CA VAL A 93 5.09 -1.22 -9.08
C VAL A 93 5.42 0.25 -8.84
N ARG A 94 6.04 0.89 -9.82
CA ARG A 94 6.18 2.35 -9.85
C ARG A 94 5.38 2.91 -11.00
N HIS A 95 4.77 4.07 -10.77
CA HIS A 95 4.07 4.78 -11.84
C HIS A 95 5.06 5.16 -12.95
N PRO A 96 4.75 4.89 -14.22
CA PRO A 96 5.71 5.04 -15.31
C PRO A 96 6.18 6.50 -15.51
N ALA A 97 5.30 7.48 -15.30
CA ALA A 97 5.61 8.91 -15.47
C ALA A 97 5.92 9.60 -14.12
N LEU A 98 5.16 9.30 -13.06
CA LEU A 98 5.33 9.89 -11.73
C LEU A 98 6.20 8.98 -10.86
N ARG A 99 7.50 8.98 -11.09
CA ARG A 99 8.44 8.03 -10.47
C ARG A 99 8.52 8.09 -8.94
N TRP A 100 7.97 9.13 -8.35
CA TRP A 100 7.81 9.28 -6.90
C TRP A 100 6.55 8.60 -6.35
N MET A 101 5.66 8.10 -7.23
CA MET A 101 4.52 7.27 -6.85
C MET A 101 4.83 5.79 -7.07
N GLY A 102 4.43 4.96 -6.12
CA GLY A 102 4.57 3.52 -6.25
C GLY A 102 3.57 2.77 -5.38
N ALA A 103 3.40 1.50 -5.62
CA ALA A 103 2.55 0.62 -4.85
C ALA A 103 3.24 -0.71 -4.57
N THR A 104 2.96 -1.31 -3.42
CA THR A 104 3.10 -2.74 -3.21
C THR A 104 1.68 -3.27 -3.18
N LEU A 105 1.31 -4.07 -4.15
CA LEU A 105 -0.03 -4.62 -4.27
C LEU A 105 -0.15 -5.89 -3.44
N ASP A 106 -1.24 -6.05 -2.71
CA ASP A 106 -1.57 -7.35 -2.11
C ASP A 106 -1.93 -8.36 -3.20
N GLY A 107 -2.39 -7.88 -4.36
CA GLY A 107 -2.55 -8.67 -5.57
C GLY A 107 -3.28 -7.92 -6.69
N ARG A 108 -3.58 -8.66 -7.76
CA ARG A 108 -4.46 -8.28 -8.86
C ARG A 108 -5.42 -9.41 -9.17
N VAL A 109 -6.67 -9.10 -9.42
CA VAL A 109 -7.67 -10.10 -9.81
C VAL A 109 -7.49 -10.44 -11.29
N GLU A 110 -7.24 -11.71 -11.58
CA GLU A 110 -7.02 -12.21 -12.94
C GLU A 110 -8.24 -11.92 -13.83
N GLY A 111 -8.00 -11.54 -15.07
CA GLY A 111 -9.04 -11.27 -16.07
C GLY A 111 -9.75 -9.92 -15.96
N SER A 112 -9.86 -9.33 -14.76
CA SER A 112 -10.45 -8.00 -14.57
C SER A 112 -9.41 -6.89 -14.39
N ASP A 113 -8.14 -7.25 -14.12
CA ASP A 113 -7.06 -6.33 -13.76
C ASP A 113 -7.35 -5.46 -12.54
N ALA A 114 -8.37 -5.79 -11.74
CA ALA A 114 -8.68 -5.07 -10.52
C ALA A 114 -7.53 -5.19 -9.51
N VAL A 115 -7.23 -4.09 -8.82
CA VAL A 115 -6.33 -4.13 -7.66
C VAL A 115 -7.02 -4.90 -6.54
N PHE A 116 -6.34 -5.90 -5.97
CA PHE A 116 -6.78 -6.58 -4.76
C PHE A 116 -6.07 -6.01 -3.55
N GLU A 117 -6.82 -5.66 -2.53
CA GLU A 117 -6.34 -5.12 -1.25
C GLU A 117 -6.97 -5.90 -0.10
N ALA A 118 -6.15 -6.53 0.74
CA ALA A 118 -6.58 -7.32 1.90
C ALA A 118 -6.47 -6.49 3.18
N LYS A 119 -7.53 -6.52 4.00
CA LYS A 119 -7.53 -5.81 5.29
C LYS A 119 -8.10 -6.66 6.41
N PHE A 120 -7.55 -6.46 7.60
CA PHE A 120 -8.12 -6.93 8.86
C PHE A 120 -8.69 -5.73 9.62
N MET A 121 -9.92 -5.86 10.13
CA MET A 121 -10.55 -4.84 10.96
C MET A 121 -11.15 -5.46 12.22
N LEU A 122 -11.09 -4.72 13.31
CA LEU A 122 -11.76 -5.12 14.55
C LEU A 122 -13.28 -4.96 14.38
N PRO A 123 -14.10 -5.89 14.94
CA PRO A 123 -15.54 -5.92 14.65
C PRO A 123 -16.29 -4.65 15.10
N TRP A 124 -15.85 -4.01 16.17
CA TRP A 124 -16.46 -2.77 16.68
C TRP A 124 -16.10 -1.51 15.91
N SER A 125 -15.07 -1.56 15.06
CA SER A 125 -14.67 -0.45 14.18
C SER A 125 -15.05 -0.69 12.72
N PHE A 126 -15.83 -1.74 12.44
CA PHE A 126 -16.18 -2.15 11.09
C PHE A 126 -17.63 -1.78 10.74
N SER A 127 -17.79 -1.01 9.69
CA SER A 127 -18.92 -1.04 8.77
C SER A 127 -18.34 -1.00 7.34
N GLU A 128 -19.15 -1.35 6.35
CA GLU A 128 -18.70 -1.33 4.95
C GLU A 128 -18.36 0.09 4.51
N GLU A 129 -19.17 1.07 4.92
CA GLU A 129 -18.95 2.49 4.65
C GLU A 129 -17.65 2.99 5.31
N ALA A 130 -17.46 2.68 6.61
CA ALA A 130 -16.24 3.09 7.33
C ALA A 130 -14.98 2.44 6.75
N ALA A 131 -15.08 1.18 6.30
CA ALA A 131 -13.96 0.51 5.63
C ALA A 131 -13.67 1.14 4.27
N ALA A 132 -14.71 1.39 3.47
CA ALA A 132 -14.57 2.04 2.16
C ALA A 132 -13.94 3.43 2.32
N GLU A 133 -14.48 4.28 3.18
CA GLU A 133 -13.96 5.63 3.44
C GLU A 133 -12.50 5.60 3.88
N LYS A 134 -12.18 4.79 4.88
CA LYS A 134 -10.83 4.68 5.45
C LYS A 134 -9.77 4.26 4.43
N TYR A 135 -10.11 3.35 3.51
CA TYR A 135 -9.14 2.79 2.57
C TYR A 135 -9.24 3.38 1.15
N MET A 136 -10.25 4.21 0.86
CA MET A 136 -10.43 4.82 -0.46
C MET A 136 -9.18 5.54 -0.98
N PRO A 137 -8.45 6.36 -0.18
CA PRO A 137 -7.24 6.99 -0.68
C PRO A 137 -6.18 5.98 -1.14
N GLN A 138 -5.99 4.89 -0.41
CA GLN A 138 -5.06 3.82 -0.77
C GLN A 138 -5.49 3.10 -2.05
N LEU A 139 -6.76 2.76 -2.18
CA LEU A 139 -7.31 2.08 -3.36
C LEU A 139 -7.16 2.95 -4.61
N GLN A 140 -7.53 4.22 -4.53
CA GLN A 140 -7.44 5.18 -5.65
C GLN A 140 -5.98 5.43 -6.06
N HIS A 141 -5.06 5.55 -5.07
CA HIS A 141 -3.63 5.64 -5.34
C HIS A 141 -3.11 4.40 -6.07
N ASN A 142 -3.41 3.20 -5.55
CA ASN A 142 -2.96 1.96 -6.14
C ASN A 142 -3.51 1.78 -7.56
N MET A 143 -4.81 2.06 -7.78
CA MET A 143 -5.41 2.04 -9.12
C MET A 143 -4.72 3.02 -10.07
N TRP A 144 -4.41 4.23 -9.62
CA TRP A 144 -3.69 5.22 -10.42
C TRP A 144 -2.30 4.73 -10.82
N VAL A 145 -1.54 4.17 -9.88
CA VAL A 145 -0.17 3.69 -10.12
C VAL A 145 -0.13 2.59 -11.19
N VAL A 146 -1.12 1.72 -11.22
CA VAL A 146 -1.16 0.57 -12.16
C VAL A 146 -2.14 0.75 -13.31
N ALA A 147 -2.76 1.92 -13.45
CA ALA A 147 -3.79 2.23 -14.43
C ALA A 147 -4.99 1.26 -14.40
N ALA A 148 -5.35 0.77 -13.22
CA ALA A 148 -6.53 -0.08 -13.02
C ALA A 148 -7.80 0.78 -12.92
N ARG A 149 -8.94 0.21 -13.34
CA ARG A 149 -10.24 0.89 -13.29
C ARG A 149 -11.05 0.52 -12.06
N THR A 150 -10.69 -0.58 -11.41
CA THR A 150 -11.40 -1.10 -10.25
C THR A 150 -10.42 -1.60 -9.20
N ALA A 151 -10.88 -1.65 -7.97
CA ALA A 151 -10.18 -2.28 -6.86
C ALA A 151 -11.18 -3.08 -6.01
N VAL A 152 -10.72 -4.19 -5.49
CA VAL A 152 -11.44 -5.03 -4.54
C VAL A 152 -10.79 -4.85 -3.18
N LEU A 153 -11.55 -4.34 -2.21
CA LEU A 153 -11.18 -4.31 -0.81
C LEU A 153 -11.80 -5.53 -0.12
N SER A 154 -10.96 -6.49 0.22
CA SER A 154 -11.35 -7.71 0.92
C SER A 154 -11.05 -7.58 2.42
N VAL A 155 -12.09 -7.63 3.26
CA VAL A 155 -11.97 -7.37 4.69
C VAL A 155 -12.36 -8.60 5.49
N ILE A 156 -11.44 -9.09 6.32
CA ILE A 156 -11.74 -10.04 7.38
C ILE A 156 -11.87 -9.26 8.69
N THR A 157 -12.96 -9.48 9.43
CA THR A 157 -13.14 -8.90 10.77
C THR A 157 -12.74 -9.87 11.86
N GLY A 158 -12.31 -9.36 13.01
CA GLY A 158 -12.00 -10.17 14.19
C GLY A 158 -13.20 -10.96 14.74
N GLY A 159 -14.42 -10.70 14.26
CA GLY A 159 -15.62 -11.46 14.57
C GLY A 159 -15.91 -12.62 13.60
N GLY A 160 -14.98 -12.93 12.69
CA GLY A 160 -15.17 -14.02 11.70
C GLY A 160 -16.09 -13.65 10.53
N LYS A 161 -16.41 -12.38 10.32
CA LYS A 161 -17.13 -11.90 9.14
C LYS A 161 -16.11 -11.56 8.05
N TRP A 162 -16.39 -11.95 6.82
CA TRP A 162 -15.69 -11.52 5.62
C TRP A 162 -16.61 -10.69 4.73
N VAL A 163 -16.06 -9.66 4.10
CA VAL A 163 -16.78 -8.75 3.20
C VAL A 163 -15.89 -8.35 2.04
N GLU A 164 -16.48 -8.25 0.87
CA GLU A 164 -15.90 -7.70 -0.34
C GLU A 164 -16.55 -6.35 -0.67
N ILE A 165 -15.72 -5.33 -0.92
CA ILE A 165 -16.17 -4.00 -1.31
C ILE A 165 -15.49 -3.65 -2.64
N LEU A 166 -16.30 -3.41 -3.67
CA LEU A 166 -15.81 -2.97 -4.98
C LEU A 166 -15.70 -1.45 -5.02
N ALA A 167 -14.53 -0.95 -5.41
CA ALA A 167 -14.28 0.46 -5.66
C ALA A 167 -13.97 0.69 -7.14
N HIS A 168 -14.48 1.81 -7.67
CA HIS A 168 -14.16 2.26 -9.02
C HIS A 168 -13.18 3.42 -8.99
N ALA A 169 -12.33 3.51 -10.01
CA ALA A 169 -11.44 4.64 -10.19
C ALA A 169 -12.25 5.93 -10.36
N ASP A 170 -11.95 6.91 -9.53
CA ASP A 170 -12.52 8.26 -9.60
C ASP A 170 -11.41 9.23 -10.04
N PRO A 171 -11.43 9.70 -11.31
CA PRO A 171 -10.40 10.58 -11.84
C PRO A 171 -10.26 11.89 -11.07
N LEU A 172 -11.36 12.44 -10.54
CA LEU A 172 -11.31 13.68 -9.77
C LEU A 172 -10.62 13.44 -8.42
N TYR A 173 -11.00 12.39 -7.71
CA TYR A 173 -10.39 12.04 -6.45
C TYR A 173 -8.91 11.64 -6.62
N GLN A 174 -8.57 10.91 -7.68
CA GLN A 174 -7.18 10.59 -8.03
C GLN A 174 -6.36 11.85 -8.31
N HIS A 175 -6.93 12.85 -8.98
CA HIS A 175 -6.26 14.14 -9.18
C HIS A 175 -5.99 14.87 -7.87
N LEU A 176 -6.93 14.86 -6.93
CA LEU A 176 -6.73 15.43 -5.59
C LEU A 176 -5.61 14.72 -4.84
N ILE A 177 -5.57 13.38 -4.87
CA ILE A 177 -4.49 12.58 -4.25
C ILE A 177 -3.13 12.97 -4.85
N VAL A 178 -2.99 12.95 -6.18
CA VAL A 178 -1.72 13.29 -6.85
C VAL A 178 -1.27 14.70 -6.48
N THR A 179 -2.20 15.63 -6.35
CA THR A 179 -1.90 17.02 -5.96
C THR A 179 -1.42 17.11 -4.52
N ALA A 180 -2.13 16.47 -3.58
CA ALA A 180 -1.77 16.45 -2.16
C ALA A 180 -0.42 15.76 -1.92
N GLU A 181 -0.18 14.63 -2.55
CA GLU A 181 1.09 13.91 -2.48
C GLU A 181 2.26 14.72 -3.02
N ARG A 182 2.05 15.41 -4.15
CA ARG A 182 3.07 16.29 -4.75
C ARG A 182 3.41 17.47 -3.85
N GLN A 183 2.40 18.07 -3.20
CA GLN A 183 2.60 19.16 -2.23
C GLN A 183 3.39 18.66 -1.02
N ASN A 184 3.04 17.50 -0.49
CA ASN A 184 3.74 16.88 0.63
C ASN A 184 5.22 16.63 0.31
N LEU A 185 5.53 16.10 -0.88
CA LEU A 185 6.91 15.90 -1.32
C LEU A 185 7.70 17.20 -1.49
N ARG A 186 7.07 18.25 -2.06
CA ARG A 186 7.73 19.56 -2.21
C ARG A 186 8.10 20.14 -0.86
N SER A 187 7.17 20.09 0.11
CA SER A 187 7.44 20.54 1.48
C SER A 187 8.57 19.72 2.12
N ALA A 188 8.67 18.42 1.85
CA ALA A 188 9.76 17.57 2.32
C ALA A 188 11.12 17.96 1.70
N VAL A 189 11.16 18.49 0.48
CA VAL A 189 12.41 18.85 -0.24
C VAL A 189 12.84 20.29 0.04
N THR A 190 11.91 21.23 0.15
CA THR A 190 12.18 22.69 0.20
C THR A 190 12.95 23.13 1.46
N ILE A 191 12.96 22.35 2.55
CA ILE A 191 13.67 22.68 3.80
C ILE A 191 15.12 22.14 3.81
N ARG A 192 15.61 21.60 2.69
CA ARG A 192 17.02 21.20 2.53
C ARG A 192 17.95 22.30 1.99
N CYS A 193 17.43 23.53 1.81
CA CYS A 193 18.24 24.70 1.40
C CYS A 193 18.56 25.58 2.58
#